data_8f3766dd4233a00a6982bc07f8fbcdfa
#
_entry.id   8f3766dd4233a00a6982bc07f8fbcdfa
#
_cell.length_a   1.000
_cell.length_b   1.000
_cell.length_c   1.000
_cell.angle_alpha   90.00
_cell.angle_beta   90.00
_cell.angle_gamma   90.00
#
_symmetry.space_group_name_H-M   'P 1'
#
loop_
_entity.id
_entity.type
_entity.pdbx_description
1 polymer ?
#
loop_
_entity_poly.entity_id
_entity_poly.type
_entity_poly.pdbx_seq_one_letter_code
_entity_poly.pdbx_strand_id
1 'polypeptide(L)'
;MCTAATYKSKDFYFGRTLDYEFSYGDQIVITPRNYSFHFRYIGDKKKHYAMIGMAHVAENYPLYYDAMNEKGVAIAGLNFVGNAVYSEVQSDVENIAQFEFIPWILSQCASLAEVRELLDRINIVNTPFSEQLPLAQLHWIISDENESITVESMSHGLHIYDNPVGVLTNNPPFPQQMFQLNNYMHLSPKQPENTFGENLALDAYSRGMGGIGLPGDLSSSSRFVRVAFTKIHAISGESEKESVSQFFHILGSVDQQRGCCEVADGKYEITLYTSCCNVTKGIYYYNTYENHQISAVDMYAEDLDGNNLICYPCLLYTSDAADEED
;
A
#
# COMPACT_ATOMS: atom_id res chain seq x y z
N MET A 1 6.77 3.96 8.85
CA MET A 1 5.32 4.29 8.62
C MET A 1 4.94 3.94 7.17
N CYS A 2 3.71 4.15 6.74
CA CYS A 2 3.29 3.76 5.40
C CYS A 2 1.97 4.44 5.04
N THR A 3 1.70 4.58 3.75
CA THR A 3 0.41 5.07 3.24
C THR A 3 0.02 4.29 2.00
N ALA A 4 -1.17 3.74 1.94
CA ALA A 4 -1.70 3.08 0.76
C ALA A 4 -2.95 3.80 0.26
N ALA A 5 -3.16 3.77 -1.05
CA ALA A 5 -4.31 4.39 -1.69
C ALA A 5 -4.77 3.60 -2.92
N THR A 6 -6.03 3.80 -3.26
CA THR A 6 -6.60 3.40 -4.55
C THR A 6 -6.88 4.64 -5.40
N TYR A 7 -6.96 4.47 -6.70
CA TYR A 7 -7.41 5.51 -7.62
C TYR A 7 -8.12 4.88 -8.82
N LYS A 8 -9.24 5.43 -9.21
CA LYS A 8 -10.01 4.97 -10.38
C LYS A 8 -10.11 6.09 -11.39
N SER A 9 -9.67 5.81 -12.60
CA SER A 9 -9.95 6.59 -13.79
C SER A 9 -10.60 5.67 -14.83
N LYS A 10 -10.02 5.53 -16.01
CA LYS A 10 -10.40 4.46 -16.94
C LYS A 10 -10.00 3.08 -16.41
N ASP A 11 -8.77 2.97 -15.89
CA ASP A 11 -8.24 1.77 -15.26
C ASP A 11 -8.32 1.90 -13.72
N PHE A 12 -8.13 0.81 -13.01
CA PHE A 12 -8.04 0.79 -11.56
C PHE A 12 -6.57 0.73 -11.11
N TYR A 13 -6.22 1.61 -10.18
CA TYR A 13 -4.87 1.76 -9.63
C TYR A 13 -4.86 1.54 -8.12
N PHE A 14 -3.80 0.87 -7.66
CA PHE A 14 -3.55 0.60 -6.26
C PHE A 14 -2.06 0.77 -5.97
N GLY A 15 -1.67 1.27 -4.81
CA GLY A 15 -0.27 1.35 -4.44
C GLY A 15 -0.04 1.97 -3.08
N ARG A 16 1.25 2.13 -2.74
CA ARG A 16 1.65 2.58 -1.41
C ARG A 16 2.95 3.36 -1.41
N THR A 17 3.22 4.09 -0.31
CA THR A 17 4.56 4.43 0.14
C THR A 17 5.04 3.40 1.16
N LEU A 18 6.29 2.96 1.08
CA LEU A 18 6.98 2.27 2.18
C LEU A 18 7.90 3.26 2.88
N ASP A 19 7.51 3.65 4.09
CA ASP A 19 8.28 4.61 4.90
C ASP A 19 8.98 3.83 6.02
N TYR A 20 10.33 3.80 5.96
CA TYR A 20 11.17 3.07 6.92
C TYR A 20 12.59 3.63 6.95
N GLU A 21 13.43 3.17 7.89
CA GLU A 21 14.80 3.68 8.07
C GLU A 21 15.81 3.06 7.10
N PHE A 22 15.52 1.87 6.59
CA PHE A 22 16.40 1.13 5.67
C PHE A 22 15.63 0.12 4.84
N SER A 23 16.16 -0.23 3.66
CA SER A 23 15.64 -1.30 2.81
C SER A 23 16.23 -2.66 3.23
N TYR A 24 15.41 -3.70 3.19
CA TYR A 24 15.83 -5.09 3.35
C TYR A 24 16.39 -5.71 2.05
N GLY A 25 16.59 -4.92 1.00
CA GLY A 25 16.89 -5.39 -0.35
C GLY A 25 15.62 -5.65 -1.14
N ASP A 26 14.77 -4.63 -1.17
CA ASP A 26 13.44 -4.68 -1.80
C ASP A 26 13.59 -4.79 -3.32
N GLN A 27 12.76 -5.63 -3.92
CA GLN A 27 12.75 -5.86 -5.36
C GLN A 27 11.34 -6.14 -5.85
N ILE A 28 11.09 -5.89 -7.13
CA ILE A 28 9.84 -6.31 -7.75
C ILE A 28 9.93 -7.81 -8.02
N VAL A 29 8.93 -8.55 -7.55
CA VAL A 29 8.86 -10.01 -7.68
C VAL A 29 7.58 -10.39 -8.38
N ILE A 30 7.72 -11.19 -9.45
CA ILE A 30 6.61 -11.92 -10.06
C ILE A 30 6.65 -13.35 -9.56
N THR A 31 5.53 -13.81 -8.99
CA THR A 31 5.34 -15.22 -8.64
C THR A 31 4.44 -15.86 -9.67
N PRO A 32 4.98 -16.72 -10.56
CA PRO A 32 4.21 -17.41 -11.62
C PRO A 32 3.26 -18.45 -11.04
N ARG A 33 2.27 -18.87 -11.85
CA ARG A 33 1.16 -19.76 -11.44
C ARG A 33 1.58 -21.12 -10.89
N ASN A 34 2.74 -21.65 -11.30
CA ASN A 34 3.23 -22.96 -10.90
C ASN A 34 4.40 -22.87 -9.88
N TYR A 35 4.71 -21.70 -9.37
CA TYR A 35 5.60 -21.56 -8.23
C TYR A 35 4.96 -22.26 -7.02
N SER A 36 5.72 -23.07 -6.27
CA SER A 36 5.18 -23.82 -5.14
C SER A 36 5.33 -23.02 -3.84
N PHE A 37 4.25 -22.44 -3.34
CA PHE A 37 4.24 -21.88 -1.99
C PHE A 37 4.20 -23.01 -0.95
N HIS A 38 5.01 -22.85 0.11
CA HIS A 38 5.00 -23.71 1.29
C HIS A 38 4.44 -22.90 2.47
N PHE A 39 3.12 -22.96 2.66
CA PHE A 39 2.46 -22.31 3.79
C PHE A 39 2.66 -23.13 5.06
N ARG A 40 3.00 -22.47 6.16
CA ARG A 40 3.41 -23.09 7.44
C ARG A 40 2.40 -24.10 7.99
N TYR A 41 1.11 -23.82 7.84
CA TYR A 41 0.04 -24.62 8.44
C TYR A 41 -0.89 -25.27 7.43
N ILE A 42 -0.94 -24.76 6.20
CA ILE A 42 -1.81 -25.27 5.14
C ILE A 42 -1.08 -26.24 4.23
N GLY A 43 0.28 -26.16 4.19
CA GLY A 43 1.12 -26.98 3.32
C GLY A 43 1.32 -26.37 1.92
N ASP A 44 1.59 -27.23 0.95
CA ASP A 44 2.01 -26.80 -0.38
C ASP A 44 0.84 -26.35 -1.24
N LYS A 45 0.99 -25.19 -1.89
CA LYS A 45 0.09 -24.70 -2.94
C LYS A 45 0.88 -24.59 -4.25
N LYS A 46 0.71 -25.58 -5.13
CA LYS A 46 1.47 -25.72 -6.38
C LYS A 46 0.83 -25.04 -7.59
N LYS A 47 -0.42 -24.63 -7.46
CA LYS A 47 -1.15 -23.89 -8.51
C LYS A 47 -1.94 -22.77 -7.88
N HIS A 48 -1.78 -21.58 -8.41
CA HIS A 48 -2.41 -20.38 -7.92
C HIS A 48 -2.44 -19.30 -9.01
N TYR A 49 -3.06 -18.18 -8.75
CA TYR A 49 -2.96 -17.02 -9.64
C TYR A 49 -1.56 -16.44 -9.62
N ALA A 50 -1.08 -15.99 -10.77
CA ALA A 50 0.15 -15.22 -10.84
C ALA A 50 -0.03 -13.88 -10.12
N MET A 51 1.05 -13.40 -9.49
CA MET A 51 1.05 -12.14 -8.78
C MET A 51 2.36 -11.38 -8.98
N ILE A 52 2.30 -10.04 -8.86
CA ILE A 52 3.43 -9.14 -8.92
C ILE A 52 3.36 -8.14 -7.77
N GLY A 53 4.48 -7.83 -7.16
CA GLY A 53 4.55 -6.84 -6.09
C GLY A 53 5.97 -6.52 -5.65
N MET A 54 6.09 -5.60 -4.70
CA MET A 54 7.37 -5.34 -4.04
C MET A 54 7.54 -6.29 -2.86
N ALA A 55 8.70 -6.95 -2.80
CA ALA A 55 8.99 -7.96 -1.78
C ALA A 55 10.47 -7.96 -1.37
N HIS A 56 10.71 -8.42 -0.16
CA HIS A 56 12.00 -8.98 0.23
C HIS A 56 11.97 -10.49 -0.02
N VAL A 57 12.95 -11.02 -0.77
CA VAL A 57 13.05 -12.47 -1.02
C VAL A 57 14.02 -13.08 -0.03
N ALA A 58 13.51 -13.91 0.87
CA ALA A 58 14.28 -14.67 1.85
C ALA A 58 14.04 -16.16 1.67
N GLU A 59 15.09 -16.98 1.64
CA GLU A 59 14.98 -18.45 1.48
C GLU A 59 14.09 -18.87 0.29
N ASN A 60 14.20 -18.15 -0.82
CA ASN A 60 13.35 -18.32 -2.02
C ASN A 60 11.84 -18.11 -1.76
N TYR A 61 11.47 -17.38 -0.70
CA TYR A 61 10.10 -17.00 -0.38
C TYR A 61 9.90 -15.49 -0.54
N PRO A 62 8.88 -15.02 -1.29
CA PRO A 62 8.62 -13.60 -1.48
C PRO A 62 7.81 -13.05 -0.29
N LEU A 63 8.46 -12.27 0.57
CA LEU A 63 7.82 -11.52 1.65
C LEU A 63 7.29 -10.20 1.09
N TYR A 64 6.06 -10.23 0.58
CA TYR A 64 5.43 -9.08 -0.07
C TYR A 64 5.05 -7.98 0.91
N TYR A 65 5.36 -6.74 0.57
CA TYR A 65 4.85 -5.53 1.25
C TYR A 65 3.53 -5.08 0.63
N ASP A 66 3.44 -5.12 -0.68
CA ASP A 66 2.26 -4.90 -1.50
C ASP A 66 2.36 -5.73 -2.78
N ALA A 67 1.21 -6.16 -3.27
CA ALA A 67 1.13 -6.91 -4.51
C ALA A 67 -0.27 -6.87 -5.11
N MET A 68 -0.37 -7.25 -6.38
CA MET A 68 -1.62 -7.54 -7.07
C MET A 68 -1.54 -8.91 -7.77
N ASN A 69 -2.68 -9.53 -8.00
CA ASN A 69 -2.74 -10.75 -8.81
C ASN A 69 -3.34 -10.49 -10.20
N GLU A 70 -3.21 -11.48 -11.08
CA GLU A 70 -3.73 -11.45 -12.44
C GLU A 70 -5.26 -11.37 -12.56
N LYS A 71 -5.98 -11.50 -11.44
CA LYS A 71 -7.44 -11.44 -11.37
C LYS A 71 -7.98 -10.07 -10.96
N GLY A 72 -7.10 -9.15 -10.58
CA GLY A 72 -7.49 -7.79 -10.25
C GLY A 72 -7.70 -7.52 -8.77
N VAL A 73 -7.21 -8.38 -7.90
CA VAL A 73 -7.15 -8.13 -6.45
C VAL A 73 -5.77 -7.59 -6.10
N ALA A 74 -5.73 -6.51 -5.31
CA ALA A 74 -4.50 -5.89 -4.81
C ALA A 74 -4.55 -5.75 -3.29
N ILE A 75 -3.38 -5.86 -2.64
CA ILE A 75 -3.25 -5.83 -1.18
C ILE A 75 -1.93 -5.17 -0.78
N ALA A 76 -1.96 -4.42 0.33
CA ALA A 76 -0.77 -3.89 0.99
C ALA A 76 -0.85 -4.10 2.50
N GLY A 77 0.27 -4.48 3.10
CA GLY A 77 0.44 -4.56 4.56
C GLY A 77 1.15 -3.31 5.08
N LEU A 78 0.61 -2.66 6.11
CA LEU A 78 1.13 -1.45 6.71
C LEU A 78 1.38 -1.67 8.20
N ASN A 79 2.39 -1.00 8.77
CA ASN A 79 2.69 -1.09 10.19
C ASN A 79 1.51 -0.65 11.06
N PHE A 80 1.19 -1.50 12.05
CA PHE A 80 0.09 -1.29 13.00
C PHE A 80 0.55 -1.58 14.44
N VAL A 81 1.70 -1.02 14.77
CA VAL A 81 2.45 -1.29 15.99
C VAL A 81 1.64 -0.97 17.24
N GLY A 82 1.61 -1.92 18.20
CA GLY A 82 0.87 -1.79 19.45
C GLY A 82 -0.62 -2.09 19.37
N ASN A 83 -1.19 -2.24 18.16
CA ASN A 83 -2.60 -2.61 17.96
C ASN A 83 -2.75 -4.02 17.36
N ALA A 84 -1.83 -4.42 16.47
CA ALA A 84 -1.87 -5.75 15.88
C ALA A 84 -1.63 -6.83 16.93
N VAL A 85 -2.54 -7.80 17.02
CA VAL A 85 -2.46 -8.99 17.87
C VAL A 85 -2.80 -10.20 17.03
N TYR A 86 -1.92 -11.18 17.00
CA TYR A 86 -2.13 -12.45 16.30
C TYR A 86 -2.37 -13.57 17.32
N SER A 87 -3.12 -14.56 16.92
CA SER A 87 -3.56 -15.64 17.80
C SER A 87 -2.58 -16.81 17.80
N GLU A 88 -2.75 -17.70 18.77
CA GLU A 88 -2.17 -19.04 18.73
C GLU A 88 -2.87 -19.89 17.66
N VAL A 89 -2.24 -20.99 17.26
CA VAL A 89 -2.82 -21.96 16.32
C VAL A 89 -4.14 -22.51 16.89
N GLN A 90 -5.17 -22.53 16.08
CA GLN A 90 -6.51 -23.03 16.46
C GLN A 90 -6.87 -24.27 15.62
N SER A 91 -7.66 -25.19 16.22
CA SER A 91 -8.29 -26.28 15.48
C SER A 91 -9.47 -25.79 14.65
N ASP A 92 -9.77 -26.51 13.58
CA ASP A 92 -10.97 -26.33 12.75
C ASP A 92 -11.08 -24.99 11.98
N VAL A 93 -9.97 -24.24 11.87
CA VAL A 93 -9.83 -23.03 11.06
C VAL A 93 -8.54 -23.07 10.24
N GLU A 94 -8.50 -22.30 9.16
CA GLU A 94 -7.27 -22.14 8.37
C GLU A 94 -6.30 -21.22 9.10
N ASN A 95 -5.17 -21.75 9.59
CA ASN A 95 -4.13 -20.97 10.26
C ASN A 95 -3.15 -20.42 9.22
N ILE A 96 -2.94 -19.11 9.23
CA ILE A 96 -2.04 -18.40 8.31
C ILE A 96 -1.05 -17.57 9.11
N ALA A 97 0.24 -17.74 8.87
CA ALA A 97 1.23 -16.84 9.44
C ALA A 97 1.09 -15.43 8.83
N GLN A 98 1.34 -14.40 9.62
CA GLN A 98 1.08 -13.02 9.16
C GLN A 98 1.86 -12.65 7.88
N PHE A 99 3.08 -13.18 7.69
CA PHE A 99 3.89 -12.93 6.49
C PHE A 99 3.36 -13.66 5.24
N GLU A 100 2.52 -14.66 5.42
CA GLU A 100 1.87 -15.43 4.35
C GLU A 100 0.56 -14.80 3.88
N PHE A 101 0.02 -13.83 4.63
CA PHE A 101 -1.33 -13.30 4.40
C PHE A 101 -1.50 -12.74 2.97
N ILE A 102 -0.55 -11.94 2.48
CA ILE A 102 -0.61 -11.37 1.13
C ILE A 102 -0.61 -12.47 0.06
N PRO A 103 0.42 -13.35 -0.04
CA PRO A 103 0.43 -14.38 -1.08
C PRO A 103 -0.70 -15.39 -0.92
N TRP A 104 -1.17 -15.65 0.30
CA TRP A 104 -2.27 -16.58 0.51
C TRP A 104 -3.59 -16.05 -0.04
N ILE A 105 -3.94 -14.78 0.20
CA ILE A 105 -5.11 -14.11 -0.40
C ILE A 105 -4.98 -14.10 -1.93
N LEU A 106 -3.88 -13.54 -2.45
CA LEU A 106 -3.69 -13.32 -3.88
C LEU A 106 -3.60 -14.62 -4.68
N SER A 107 -3.19 -15.71 -4.04
CA SER A 107 -3.07 -17.02 -4.71
C SER A 107 -4.41 -17.65 -5.10
N GLN A 108 -5.54 -17.18 -4.55
CA GLN A 108 -6.81 -17.87 -4.68
C GLN A 108 -8.04 -16.99 -4.87
N CYS A 109 -7.99 -15.70 -4.56
CA CYS A 109 -9.14 -14.81 -4.67
C CYS A 109 -9.10 -14.01 -5.97
N ALA A 110 -10.21 -14.00 -6.71
CA ALA A 110 -10.39 -13.24 -7.95
C ALA A 110 -11.24 -11.98 -7.75
N SER A 111 -11.80 -11.78 -6.55
CA SER A 111 -12.64 -10.62 -6.21
C SER A 111 -12.62 -10.37 -4.70
N LEU A 112 -13.04 -9.18 -4.29
CA LEU A 112 -13.21 -8.88 -2.87
C LEU A 112 -14.33 -9.68 -2.19
N ALA A 113 -15.34 -10.12 -2.94
CA ALA A 113 -16.35 -11.03 -2.44
C ALA A 113 -15.72 -12.37 -1.98
N GLU A 114 -14.85 -12.96 -2.80
CA GLU A 114 -14.11 -14.17 -2.43
C GLU A 114 -13.15 -13.94 -1.26
N VAL A 115 -12.52 -12.76 -1.19
CA VAL A 115 -11.66 -12.39 -0.05
C VAL A 115 -12.48 -12.38 1.25
N ARG A 116 -13.67 -11.79 1.26
CA ARG A 116 -14.53 -11.75 2.46
C ARG A 116 -14.91 -13.15 2.93
N GLU A 117 -15.35 -14.02 2.01
CA GLU A 117 -15.68 -15.43 2.33
C GLU A 117 -14.45 -16.18 2.89
N LEU A 118 -13.26 -15.87 2.37
CA LEU A 118 -12.02 -16.47 2.83
C LEU A 118 -11.65 -15.99 4.24
N LEU A 119 -11.81 -14.69 4.53
CA LEU A 119 -11.50 -14.09 5.82
C LEU A 119 -12.39 -14.58 6.96
N ASP A 120 -13.61 -15.05 6.67
CA ASP A 120 -14.54 -15.58 7.69
C ASP A 120 -14.06 -16.90 8.33
N ARG A 121 -13.06 -17.58 7.73
CA ARG A 121 -12.61 -18.92 8.16
C ARG A 121 -11.13 -19.00 8.50
N ILE A 122 -10.44 -17.86 8.60
CA ILE A 122 -9.01 -17.83 8.89
C ILE A 122 -8.70 -17.45 10.34
N ASN A 123 -7.53 -17.88 10.76
CA ASN A 123 -6.86 -17.42 11.97
C ASN A 123 -5.46 -16.94 11.60
N ILE A 124 -5.15 -15.66 11.85
CA ILE A 124 -3.80 -15.12 11.64
C ILE A 124 -2.98 -15.44 12.87
N VAL A 125 -1.92 -16.24 12.69
CA VAL A 125 -1.14 -16.77 13.80
C VAL A 125 0.15 -16.01 14.07
N ASN A 126 0.53 -16.05 15.34
CA ASN A 126 1.73 -15.44 15.91
C ASN A 126 3.00 -16.27 15.57
N THR A 127 3.32 -16.35 14.28
CA THR A 127 4.46 -17.14 13.79
C THR A 127 5.39 -16.26 12.97
N PRO A 128 6.64 -16.03 13.40
CA PRO A 128 7.64 -15.28 12.64
C PRO A 128 8.13 -16.08 11.43
N PHE A 129 8.68 -15.39 10.44
CA PHE A 129 9.32 -16.04 9.29
C PHE A 129 10.59 -16.78 9.76
N SER A 130 11.47 -16.09 10.49
CA SER A 130 12.69 -16.62 11.09
C SER A 130 13.07 -15.81 12.33
N GLU A 131 14.14 -16.20 13.03
CA GLU A 131 14.68 -15.40 14.14
C GLU A 131 15.20 -14.03 13.69
N GLN A 132 15.73 -13.93 12.46
CA GLN A 132 16.25 -12.68 11.87
C GLN A 132 15.14 -11.81 11.30
N LEU A 133 14.01 -12.40 10.94
CA LEU A 133 12.82 -11.73 10.42
C LEU A 133 11.65 -11.99 11.38
N PRO A 134 11.59 -11.22 12.48
CA PRO A 134 10.59 -11.41 13.53
C PRO A 134 9.20 -11.00 13.03
N LEU A 135 8.22 -11.24 13.86
CA LEU A 135 6.83 -10.92 13.60
C LEU A 135 6.64 -9.42 13.32
N ALA A 136 6.07 -9.10 12.18
CA ALA A 136 5.67 -7.74 11.86
C ALA A 136 4.23 -7.47 12.32
N GLN A 137 4.02 -6.36 13.02
CA GLN A 137 2.70 -5.92 13.45
C GLN A 137 2.04 -5.12 12.32
N LEU A 138 1.14 -5.76 11.58
CA LEU A 138 0.53 -5.22 10.37
C LEU A 138 -0.99 -5.17 10.45
N HIS A 139 -1.57 -4.28 9.64
CA HIS A 139 -2.92 -4.32 9.14
C HIS A 139 -2.89 -4.18 7.61
N TRP A 140 -4.00 -4.47 6.95
CA TRP A 140 -4.00 -4.56 5.49
C TRP A 140 -5.14 -3.77 4.87
N ILE A 141 -4.87 -3.19 3.71
CA ILE A 141 -5.89 -2.74 2.76
C ILE A 141 -5.93 -3.72 1.60
N ILE A 142 -7.12 -4.19 1.25
CA ILE A 142 -7.37 -5.08 0.13
C ILE A 142 -8.40 -4.42 -0.77
N SER A 143 -8.17 -4.44 -2.07
CA SER A 143 -9.04 -3.75 -3.02
C SER A 143 -9.15 -4.50 -4.34
N ASP A 144 -10.30 -4.38 -4.96
CA ASP A 144 -10.50 -4.63 -6.38
C ASP A 144 -11.06 -3.35 -7.06
N GLU A 145 -11.46 -3.42 -8.31
CA GLU A 145 -11.94 -2.24 -9.04
C GLU A 145 -13.25 -1.66 -8.49
N ASN A 146 -13.99 -2.40 -7.67
CA ASN A 146 -15.33 -2.04 -7.19
C ASN A 146 -15.31 -1.51 -5.76
N GLU A 147 -14.48 -2.08 -4.88
CA GLU A 147 -14.47 -1.76 -3.45
C GLU A 147 -13.10 -1.90 -2.80
N SER A 148 -13.01 -1.42 -1.57
CA SER A 148 -11.83 -1.60 -0.70
C SER A 148 -12.28 -2.00 0.70
N ILE A 149 -11.47 -2.83 1.35
CA ILE A 149 -11.63 -3.19 2.77
C ILE A 149 -10.34 -2.96 3.53
N THR A 150 -10.48 -2.73 4.84
CA THR A 150 -9.36 -2.72 5.79
C THR A 150 -9.51 -3.93 6.72
N VAL A 151 -8.42 -4.68 6.90
CA VAL A 151 -8.36 -5.87 7.74
C VAL A 151 -7.42 -5.61 8.91
N GLU A 152 -7.92 -5.71 10.13
CA GLU A 152 -7.19 -5.46 11.38
C GLU A 152 -7.38 -6.65 12.34
N SER A 153 -6.27 -7.33 12.67
CA SER A 153 -6.23 -8.35 13.72
C SER A 153 -5.82 -7.69 15.03
N MET A 154 -6.74 -7.63 15.99
CA MET A 154 -6.56 -6.93 17.26
C MET A 154 -6.86 -7.85 18.47
N SER A 155 -6.64 -7.37 19.69
CA SER A 155 -6.85 -8.16 20.91
C SER A 155 -8.27 -8.73 21.08
N HIS A 156 -9.24 -8.17 20.37
CA HIS A 156 -10.64 -8.58 20.40
C HIS A 156 -11.10 -9.26 19.09
N GLY A 157 -10.15 -9.70 18.26
CA GLY A 157 -10.39 -10.52 17.08
C GLY A 157 -9.99 -9.88 15.75
N LEU A 158 -10.32 -10.57 14.66
CA LEU A 158 -10.15 -10.10 13.30
C LEU A 158 -11.31 -9.20 12.91
N HIS A 159 -11.01 -8.00 12.45
CA HIS A 159 -12.00 -7.01 12.02
C HIS A 159 -11.83 -6.71 10.54
N ILE A 160 -12.94 -6.68 9.82
CA ILE A 160 -13.03 -6.34 8.41
C ILE A 160 -13.93 -5.11 8.30
N TYR A 161 -13.37 -4.01 7.83
CA TYR A 161 -14.10 -2.75 7.66
C TYR A 161 -14.24 -2.41 6.19
N ASP A 162 -15.42 -1.97 5.77
CA ASP A 162 -15.57 -1.31 4.48
C ASP A 162 -14.74 -0.03 4.47
N ASN A 163 -13.96 0.16 3.41
CA ASN A 163 -13.09 1.33 3.27
C ASN A 163 -13.54 2.19 2.07
N PRO A 164 -14.57 3.04 2.24
CA PRO A 164 -15.12 3.83 1.14
C PRO A 164 -14.17 4.91 0.64
N VAL A 165 -13.14 5.24 1.44
CA VAL A 165 -12.12 6.23 1.06
C VAL A 165 -11.04 5.58 0.21
N GLY A 166 -10.80 4.26 0.36
CA GLY A 166 -9.72 3.53 -0.31
C GLY A 166 -8.34 4.09 0.05
N VAL A 167 -8.14 4.44 1.32
CA VAL A 167 -6.87 4.92 1.90
C VAL A 167 -6.63 4.18 3.21
N LEU A 168 -5.39 3.82 3.49
CA LEU A 168 -4.95 3.30 4.78
C LEU A 168 -3.58 3.88 5.12
N THR A 169 -3.37 4.23 6.38
CA THR A 169 -2.07 4.64 6.91
C THR A 169 -1.63 3.67 8.02
N ASN A 170 -1.31 4.14 9.20
CA ASN A 170 -0.89 3.31 10.33
C ASN A 170 -1.91 3.46 11.48
N ASN A 171 -1.43 3.60 12.74
CA ASN A 171 -2.27 3.91 13.89
C ASN A 171 -2.99 5.27 13.75
N PRO A 172 -4.17 5.46 14.32
CA PRO A 172 -4.96 4.52 15.12
C PRO A 172 -5.75 3.52 14.25
N PRO A 173 -6.54 2.59 14.86
CA PRO A 173 -7.45 1.70 14.15
C PRO A 173 -8.35 2.44 13.15
N PHE A 174 -8.66 1.77 12.04
CA PHE A 174 -9.33 2.37 10.88
C PHE A 174 -10.63 3.13 11.20
N PRO A 175 -11.54 2.65 12.07
CA PRO A 175 -12.75 3.42 12.43
C PRO A 175 -12.45 4.79 13.03
N GLN A 176 -11.33 4.92 13.76
CA GLN A 176 -10.91 6.20 14.32
C GLN A 176 -10.33 7.13 13.24
N GLN A 177 -9.59 6.59 12.27
CA GLN A 177 -9.13 7.36 11.11
C GLN A 177 -10.31 7.91 10.31
N MET A 178 -11.33 7.08 10.06
CA MET A 178 -12.57 7.51 9.39
C MET A 178 -13.33 8.57 10.20
N PHE A 179 -13.47 8.37 11.52
CA PHE A 179 -14.14 9.35 12.38
C PHE A 179 -13.46 10.71 12.33
N GLN A 180 -12.13 10.76 12.26
CA GLN A 180 -11.37 12.00 12.23
C GLN A 180 -11.67 12.87 11.01
N LEU A 181 -12.09 12.29 9.87
CA LEU A 181 -12.46 13.06 8.67
C LEU A 181 -13.58 14.09 8.94
N ASN A 182 -14.43 13.84 9.97
CA ASN A 182 -15.47 14.81 10.36
C ASN A 182 -14.91 16.19 10.74
N ASN A 183 -13.68 16.25 11.25
CA ASN A 183 -13.04 17.51 11.62
C ASN A 183 -12.65 18.35 10.37
N TYR A 184 -12.66 17.75 9.19
CA TYR A 184 -12.16 18.32 7.94
C TYR A 184 -13.23 18.54 6.88
N MET A 185 -14.52 18.45 7.24
CA MET A 185 -15.65 18.65 6.31
C MET A 185 -15.68 20.03 5.67
N HIS A 186 -14.98 21.02 6.22
CA HIS A 186 -14.85 22.37 5.68
C HIS A 186 -13.84 22.48 4.53
N LEU A 187 -12.98 21.48 4.34
CA LEU A 187 -11.97 21.51 3.29
C LEU A 187 -12.61 21.42 1.90
N SER A 188 -12.08 22.21 0.98
CA SER A 188 -12.60 22.29 -0.41
C SER A 188 -11.48 22.64 -1.38
N PRO A 189 -11.51 22.18 -2.64
CA PRO A 189 -10.63 22.69 -3.69
C PRO A 189 -11.03 24.10 -4.16
N LYS A 190 -12.21 24.58 -3.77
CA LYS A 190 -12.73 25.91 -4.11
C LYS A 190 -12.23 26.96 -3.13
N GLN A 191 -12.22 28.23 -3.57
CA GLN A 191 -11.98 29.35 -2.66
C GLN A 191 -13.07 29.44 -1.60
N PRO A 192 -12.73 29.76 -0.34
CA PRO A 192 -13.69 29.93 0.73
C PRO A 192 -14.52 31.21 0.52
N GLU A 193 -15.78 31.13 0.89
CA GLU A 193 -16.63 32.30 1.13
C GLU A 193 -16.44 32.81 2.56
N ASN A 194 -16.67 34.10 2.79
CA ASN A 194 -16.60 34.66 4.14
C ASN A 194 -17.81 34.21 4.97
N THR A 195 -17.63 33.16 5.76
CA THR A 195 -18.59 32.69 6.78
C THR A 195 -18.20 33.03 8.19
N PHE A 196 -17.07 33.77 8.39
CA PHE A 196 -16.55 34.09 9.70
C PHE A 196 -17.39 35.18 10.42
N GLY A 197 -17.86 36.16 9.66
CA GLY A 197 -18.71 37.21 10.21
C GLY A 197 -19.19 38.19 9.14
N GLU A 198 -20.50 38.45 9.13
CA GLU A 198 -21.15 39.26 8.09
C GLU A 198 -20.63 40.74 8.04
N ASN A 199 -20.18 41.25 9.19
CA ASN A 199 -19.71 42.64 9.32
C ASN A 199 -18.19 42.80 9.10
N LEU A 200 -17.49 41.74 8.74
CA LEU A 200 -16.05 41.77 8.45
C LEU A 200 -15.82 41.58 6.95
N ALA A 201 -15.15 42.55 6.35
CA ALA A 201 -14.71 42.44 4.95
C ALA A 201 -13.46 41.56 4.88
N LEU A 202 -13.66 40.24 4.70
CA LEU A 202 -12.59 39.25 4.54
C LEU A 202 -12.65 38.69 3.14
N ASP A 203 -11.51 38.71 2.44
CA ASP A 203 -11.38 38.22 1.08
C ASP A 203 -10.27 37.16 0.97
N ALA A 204 -10.41 36.27 -0.01
CA ALA A 204 -9.36 35.30 -0.32
C ALA A 204 -8.14 36.05 -0.92
N TYR A 205 -7.00 36.01 -0.25
CA TYR A 205 -5.76 36.68 -0.65
C TYR A 205 -4.85 35.82 -1.56
N SER A 206 -5.12 34.52 -1.69
CA SER A 206 -4.37 33.61 -2.55
C SER A 206 -5.25 32.45 -3.05
N ARG A 207 -4.77 31.71 -4.08
CA ARG A 207 -5.39 30.46 -4.52
C ARG A 207 -5.13 29.35 -3.50
N GLY A 208 -6.01 28.32 -3.47
CA GLY A 208 -5.85 27.15 -2.62
C GLY A 208 -6.31 27.34 -1.17
N MET A 209 -6.91 28.47 -0.83
CA MET A 209 -7.33 28.75 0.56
C MET A 209 -8.46 27.87 1.07
N GLY A 210 -9.20 27.18 0.20
CA GLY A 210 -10.17 26.16 0.62
C GLY A 210 -9.52 24.95 1.31
N GLY A 211 -8.21 24.76 1.14
CA GLY A 211 -7.41 23.74 1.81
C GLY A 211 -6.80 24.20 3.16
N ILE A 212 -7.12 25.41 3.66
CA ILE A 212 -6.61 25.87 4.97
C ILE A 212 -7.11 24.93 6.06
N GLY A 213 -6.14 24.38 6.84
CA GLY A 213 -6.42 23.38 7.86
C GLY A 213 -6.15 21.94 7.40
N LEU A 214 -5.84 21.72 6.11
CA LEU A 214 -5.33 20.43 5.67
C LEU A 214 -4.01 20.13 6.41
N PRO A 215 -3.91 19.01 7.16
CA PRO A 215 -2.74 18.77 8.01
C PRO A 215 -1.47 18.56 7.18
N GLY A 216 -0.37 19.16 7.62
CA GLY A 216 0.92 19.16 6.92
C GLY A 216 1.98 18.27 7.53
N ASP A 217 1.76 17.76 8.75
CA ASP A 217 2.72 16.89 9.44
C ASP A 217 2.70 15.45 8.91
N LEU A 218 3.70 14.66 9.32
CA LEU A 218 3.92 13.29 8.83
C LEU A 218 3.24 12.21 9.69
N SER A 219 2.45 12.59 10.71
CA SER A 219 1.73 11.61 11.53
C SER A 219 0.74 10.78 10.67
N SER A 220 0.46 9.58 11.11
CA SER A 220 -0.44 8.66 10.41
C SER A 220 -1.80 9.27 10.11
N SER A 221 -2.42 9.89 11.13
CA SER A 221 -3.73 10.54 11.00
C SER A 221 -3.72 11.70 10.01
N SER A 222 -2.66 12.52 10.02
CA SER A 222 -2.50 13.65 9.11
C SER A 222 -2.29 13.20 7.66
N ARG A 223 -1.49 12.15 7.46
CA ARG A 223 -1.30 11.54 6.13
C ARG A 223 -2.60 10.92 5.61
N PHE A 224 -3.39 10.27 6.47
CA PHE A 224 -4.70 9.73 6.09
C PHE A 224 -5.62 10.82 5.55
N VAL A 225 -5.79 11.92 6.31
CA VAL A 225 -6.64 13.05 5.89
C VAL A 225 -6.13 13.67 4.60
N ARG A 226 -4.80 13.89 4.50
CA ARG A 226 -4.19 14.53 3.33
C ARG A 226 -4.37 13.70 2.07
N VAL A 227 -4.08 12.39 2.13
CA VAL A 227 -4.25 11.50 0.96
C VAL A 227 -5.72 11.33 0.61
N ALA A 228 -6.62 11.22 1.60
CA ALA A 228 -8.05 11.14 1.36
C ALA A 228 -8.56 12.38 0.61
N PHE A 229 -8.20 13.58 1.09
CA PHE A 229 -8.58 14.84 0.43
C PHE A 229 -7.99 14.94 -0.98
N THR A 230 -6.69 14.68 -1.12
CA THR A 230 -6.00 14.79 -2.42
C THR A 230 -6.59 13.80 -3.43
N LYS A 231 -6.79 12.54 -3.03
CA LYS A 231 -7.37 11.49 -3.88
C LYS A 231 -8.79 11.82 -4.35
N ILE A 232 -9.65 12.24 -3.42
CA ILE A 232 -11.07 12.53 -3.72
C ILE A 232 -11.20 13.68 -4.73
N HIS A 233 -10.29 14.66 -4.67
CA HIS A 233 -10.30 15.81 -5.56
C HIS A 233 -9.34 15.69 -6.76
N ALA A 234 -8.56 14.59 -6.82
CA ALA A 234 -7.63 14.35 -7.92
C ALA A 234 -8.39 14.15 -9.24
N ILE A 235 -7.89 14.77 -10.30
CA ILE A 235 -8.40 14.64 -11.66
C ILE A 235 -7.24 14.23 -12.56
N SER A 236 -7.40 13.15 -13.32
CA SER A 236 -6.49 12.78 -14.40
C SER A 236 -7.25 12.76 -15.72
N GLY A 237 -6.51 12.74 -16.83
CA GLY A 237 -7.05 12.34 -18.13
C GLY A 237 -7.33 10.83 -18.17
N GLU A 238 -7.75 10.35 -19.33
CA GLU A 238 -8.11 8.94 -19.53
C GLU A 238 -6.91 8.06 -19.90
N SER A 239 -5.76 8.65 -20.24
CA SER A 239 -4.57 7.89 -20.57
C SER A 239 -3.91 7.30 -19.32
N GLU A 240 -3.32 6.12 -19.47
CA GLU A 240 -2.55 5.46 -18.42
C GLU A 240 -1.42 6.37 -17.88
N LYS A 241 -0.70 7.03 -18.77
CA LYS A 241 0.36 7.96 -18.40
C LYS A 241 -0.12 9.08 -17.48
N GLU A 242 -1.27 9.69 -17.78
CA GLU A 242 -1.85 10.74 -16.94
C GLU A 242 -2.31 10.19 -15.59
N SER A 243 -2.94 9.01 -15.60
CA SER A 243 -3.44 8.38 -14.36
C SER A 243 -2.30 7.91 -13.45
N VAL A 244 -1.24 7.30 -13.99
CA VAL A 244 -0.04 6.92 -13.24
C VAL A 244 0.64 8.16 -12.66
N SER A 245 0.85 9.20 -13.47
CA SER A 245 1.39 10.48 -12.99
C SER A 245 0.56 11.06 -11.85
N GLN A 246 -0.77 11.10 -12.01
CA GLN A 246 -1.66 11.59 -10.96
C GLN A 246 -1.59 10.75 -9.68
N PHE A 247 -1.47 9.43 -9.80
CA PHE A 247 -1.34 8.55 -8.66
C PHE A 247 -0.06 8.84 -7.84
N PHE A 248 1.07 9.02 -8.52
CA PHE A 248 2.31 9.42 -7.85
C PHE A 248 2.21 10.80 -7.18
N HIS A 249 1.45 11.75 -7.75
CA HIS A 249 1.17 13.02 -7.09
C HIS A 249 0.27 12.88 -5.86
N ILE A 250 -0.68 11.94 -5.86
CA ILE A 250 -1.52 11.67 -4.68
C ILE A 250 -0.63 11.19 -3.53
N LEU A 251 0.18 10.15 -3.74
CA LEU A 251 1.06 9.60 -2.72
C LEU A 251 2.25 10.51 -2.40
N GLY A 252 2.81 11.23 -3.38
CA GLY A 252 3.86 12.21 -3.18
C GLY A 252 3.47 13.36 -2.24
N SER A 253 2.16 13.57 -2.01
CA SER A 253 1.69 14.52 -1.01
C SER A 253 2.08 14.16 0.44
N VAL A 254 2.52 12.93 0.68
CA VAL A 254 2.90 12.39 2.00
C VAL A 254 4.29 11.75 2.03
N ASP A 255 5.11 12.02 1.02
CA ASP A 255 6.50 11.57 0.99
C ASP A 255 7.25 12.05 2.22
N GLN A 256 8.08 11.18 2.80
CA GLN A 256 8.87 11.45 3.98
C GLN A 256 10.32 11.73 3.59
N GLN A 257 10.76 12.94 3.87
CA GLN A 257 12.12 13.41 3.57
C GLN A 257 13.07 13.08 4.72
N ARG A 258 14.30 12.72 4.39
CA ARG A 258 15.37 12.47 5.39
C ARG A 258 15.56 13.69 6.29
N GLY A 259 15.53 13.47 7.60
CA GLY A 259 15.66 14.51 8.61
C GLY A 259 14.34 15.04 9.16
N CYS A 260 13.19 14.74 8.54
CA CYS A 260 11.88 15.23 8.99
C CYS A 260 11.14 14.29 9.95
N CYS A 261 11.53 13.02 10.05
CA CYS A 261 10.97 12.03 10.95
C CYS A 261 12.10 11.23 11.61
N GLU A 262 12.54 11.63 12.78
CA GLU A 262 13.56 10.91 13.55
C GLU A 262 12.89 9.82 14.39
N VAL A 263 13.36 8.57 14.26
CA VAL A 263 12.83 7.38 14.94
C VAL A 263 13.75 6.90 16.07
N ALA A 264 15.05 7.22 15.97
CA ALA A 264 16.06 7.04 16.99
C ALA A 264 17.21 7.99 16.70
N ASP A 265 18.16 8.15 17.63
CA ASP A 265 19.30 9.05 17.48
C ASP A 265 20.03 8.84 16.15
N GLY A 266 19.97 9.85 15.27
CA GLY A 266 20.56 9.84 13.93
C GLY A 266 19.89 8.88 12.92
N LYS A 267 18.73 8.29 13.23
CA LYS A 267 17.96 7.43 12.31
C LYS A 267 16.67 8.10 11.91
N TYR A 268 16.48 8.19 10.61
CA TYR A 268 15.35 8.89 10.02
C TYR A 268 14.51 7.95 9.17
N GLU A 269 13.20 8.05 9.32
CA GLU A 269 12.26 7.41 8.41
C GLU A 269 12.18 8.21 7.11
N ILE A 270 12.23 7.52 5.98
CA ILE A 270 12.11 8.08 4.63
C ILE A 270 11.17 7.22 3.80
N THR A 271 10.60 7.79 2.76
CA THR A 271 9.84 7.01 1.77
C THR A 271 10.82 6.24 0.89
N LEU A 272 11.08 4.97 1.22
CA LEU A 272 12.02 4.11 0.49
C LEU A 272 11.58 3.92 -0.96
N TYR A 273 10.28 3.66 -1.17
CA TYR A 273 9.68 3.62 -2.50
C TYR A 273 8.21 4.04 -2.46
N THR A 274 7.72 4.46 -3.62
CA THR A 274 6.30 4.60 -3.91
C THR A 274 5.93 3.65 -5.04
N SER A 275 4.87 2.86 -4.86
CA SER A 275 4.33 1.96 -5.87
C SER A 275 3.01 2.45 -6.45
N CYS A 276 2.73 2.00 -7.68
CA CYS A 276 1.47 2.19 -8.37
C CYS A 276 1.20 0.97 -9.27
N CYS A 277 0.30 0.10 -8.86
CA CYS A 277 -0.17 -1.01 -9.69
C CYS A 277 -1.27 -0.51 -10.63
N ASN A 278 -1.11 -0.62 -11.94
CA ASN A 278 -2.26 -0.65 -12.85
C ASN A 278 -2.86 -2.05 -12.77
N VAL A 279 -3.82 -2.22 -11.88
CA VAL A 279 -4.42 -3.52 -11.56
C VAL A 279 -5.20 -4.09 -12.73
N THR A 280 -5.78 -3.22 -13.55
CA THR A 280 -6.52 -3.61 -14.77
C THR A 280 -5.61 -4.23 -15.82
N LYS A 281 -4.33 -3.77 -15.91
CA LYS A 281 -3.39 -4.19 -16.95
C LYS A 281 -2.26 -5.09 -16.46
N GLY A 282 -2.12 -5.30 -15.15
CA GLY A 282 -1.04 -6.10 -14.58
C GLY A 282 0.33 -5.44 -14.65
N ILE A 283 0.41 -4.10 -14.62
CA ILE A 283 1.67 -3.36 -14.68
C ILE A 283 1.97 -2.75 -13.30
N TYR A 284 3.17 -3.01 -12.80
CA TYR A 284 3.67 -2.48 -11.54
C TYR A 284 4.64 -1.32 -11.80
N TYR A 285 4.24 -0.10 -11.43
CA TYR A 285 5.05 1.11 -11.50
C TYR A 285 5.65 1.42 -10.14
N TYR A 286 6.87 1.97 -10.11
CA TYR A 286 7.51 2.39 -8.87
C TYR A 286 8.55 3.49 -9.11
N ASN A 287 8.85 4.24 -8.07
CA ASN A 287 10.06 5.02 -7.91
C ASN A 287 10.66 4.76 -6.52
N THR A 288 11.90 5.18 -6.30
CA THR A 288 12.58 5.03 -5.00
C THR A 288 13.04 6.38 -4.49
N TYR A 289 13.44 6.44 -3.22
CA TYR A 289 14.00 7.67 -2.65
C TYR A 289 15.20 8.18 -3.42
N GLU A 290 16.06 7.29 -3.88
CA GLU A 290 17.30 7.64 -4.61
C GLU A 290 17.07 7.81 -6.13
N ASN A 291 15.94 7.34 -6.67
CA ASN A 291 15.60 7.47 -8.09
C ASN A 291 14.13 7.84 -8.28
N HIS A 292 13.89 9.10 -8.62
CA HIS A 292 12.54 9.63 -8.82
C HIS A 292 11.94 9.27 -10.20
N GLN A 293 12.69 8.62 -11.08
CA GLN A 293 12.16 8.14 -12.35
C GLN A 293 11.15 7.02 -12.09
N ILE A 294 9.96 7.14 -12.66
CA ILE A 294 8.95 6.09 -12.62
C ILE A 294 9.40 4.97 -13.56
N SER A 295 9.65 3.79 -12.98
CA SER A 295 9.96 2.54 -13.66
C SER A 295 8.74 1.64 -13.69
N ALA A 296 8.68 0.70 -14.64
CA ALA A 296 7.54 -0.21 -14.79
C ALA A 296 8.00 -1.64 -15.07
N VAL A 297 7.24 -2.60 -14.52
CA VAL A 297 7.35 -4.03 -14.85
C VAL A 297 5.97 -4.53 -15.24
N ASP A 298 5.84 -5.07 -16.45
CA ASP A 298 4.61 -5.69 -16.94
C ASP A 298 4.66 -7.19 -16.65
N MET A 299 3.76 -7.67 -15.78
CA MET A 299 3.76 -9.09 -15.43
C MET A 299 3.43 -9.99 -16.63
N TYR A 300 2.67 -9.51 -17.60
CA TYR A 300 2.29 -10.30 -18.79
C TYR A 300 3.39 -10.35 -19.86
N ALA A 301 4.47 -9.60 -19.70
CA ALA A 301 5.66 -9.74 -20.53
C ALA A 301 6.51 -10.97 -20.16
N GLU A 302 6.21 -11.60 -19.01
CA GLU A 302 6.96 -12.69 -18.43
C GLU A 302 6.26 -14.07 -18.57
N ASP A 303 7.01 -15.15 -18.35
CA ASP A 303 6.46 -16.51 -18.31
C ASP A 303 5.67 -16.76 -17.01
N LEU A 304 4.38 -16.48 -17.04
CA LEU A 304 3.49 -16.69 -15.90
C LEU A 304 3.14 -18.17 -15.64
N ASP A 305 3.54 -19.09 -16.50
CA ASP A 305 3.37 -20.53 -16.28
C ASP A 305 4.67 -21.21 -15.80
N GLY A 306 5.71 -20.43 -15.52
CA GLY A 306 6.95 -20.86 -14.89
C GLY A 306 6.75 -21.34 -13.46
N ASN A 307 7.82 -21.86 -12.86
CA ASN A 307 7.84 -22.38 -11.49
C ASN A 307 8.90 -21.71 -10.59
N ASN A 308 9.60 -20.69 -11.09
CA ASN A 308 10.58 -19.91 -10.32
C ASN A 308 10.12 -18.46 -10.19
N LEU A 309 10.52 -17.81 -9.11
CA LEU A 309 10.34 -16.36 -8.96
C LEU A 309 11.11 -15.61 -10.06
N ILE A 310 10.50 -14.53 -10.57
CA ILE A 310 11.14 -13.59 -11.49
C ILE A 310 11.35 -12.30 -10.69
N CYS A 311 12.60 -11.90 -10.53
CA CYS A 311 12.99 -10.81 -9.64
C CYS A 311 13.66 -9.68 -10.42
N TYR A 312 13.22 -8.44 -10.17
CA TYR A 312 13.79 -7.23 -10.71
C TYR A 312 14.30 -6.36 -9.56
N PRO A 313 15.61 -6.15 -9.42
CA PRO A 313 16.13 -5.24 -8.41
C PRO A 313 15.66 -3.81 -8.72
N CYS A 314 15.40 -3.04 -7.65
CA CYS A 314 15.05 -1.64 -7.80
C CYS A 314 16.18 -0.88 -8.48
N LEU A 315 15.84 -0.09 -9.49
CA LEU A 315 16.83 0.73 -10.22
C LEU A 315 17.32 1.85 -9.29
N LEU A 316 18.61 1.86 -9.05
CA LEU A 316 19.28 2.98 -8.40
C LEU A 316 19.55 4.08 -9.44
N TYR A 317 19.71 5.32 -8.97
CA TYR A 317 20.17 6.38 -9.86
C TYR A 317 21.58 6.05 -10.36
N THR A 318 21.74 5.92 -11.69
CA THR A 318 23.05 5.78 -12.32
C THR A 318 23.36 7.06 -13.08
N SER A 319 24.56 7.60 -12.88
CA SER A 319 25.05 8.79 -13.61
C SER A 319 25.57 8.48 -14.99
N ASP A 320 25.26 7.34 -15.57
CA ASP A 320 25.89 6.72 -16.75
C ASP A 320 25.63 7.39 -18.12
N ALA A 321 25.23 8.66 -18.13
CA ALA A 321 25.19 9.41 -19.36
C ALA A 321 26.58 10.04 -19.74
N ALA A 322 27.64 9.83 -18.92
CA ALA A 322 28.92 10.52 -19.07
C ALA A 322 30.12 9.60 -19.43
N ASP A 323 29.95 8.28 -19.35
CA ASP A 323 31.08 7.35 -19.49
C ASP A 323 31.12 6.57 -20.84
N GLU A 324 30.31 6.94 -21.83
CA GLU A 324 30.38 6.33 -23.18
C GLU A 324 31.14 7.17 -24.22
N GLU A 325 31.94 8.15 -23.81
CA GLU A 325 32.86 8.84 -24.69
C GLU A 325 34.29 8.82 -24.11
N ASP A 326 35.01 7.70 -24.29
CA ASP A 326 36.46 7.68 -24.47
C ASP A 326 36.89 6.41 -25.27
#